data_4b3ef9016efaaf3769f3ab80eef17b2e
#
_entry.id   4b3ef9016efaaf3769f3ab80eef17b2e
#
_cell.length_a   1.000
_cell.length_b   1.000
_cell.length_c   1.000
_cell.angle_alpha   90.00
_cell.angle_beta   90.00
_cell.angle_gamma   90.00
#
_symmetry.space_group_name_H-M   'P 1'
#
loop_
_entity.id
_entity.type
_entity.pdbx_description
1 polymer ?
#
loop_
_entity_poly.entity_id
_entity_poly.type
_entity_poly.pdbx_seq_one_letter_code
_entity_poly.pdbx_strand_id
1 'polypeptide(L)'
;NPLTVALPMPDGSMQRYALVESPVMHPDLAARFPENKTWTGQGIDDPTATMRCSITQFGFRAMIIGNQGTIYIDPYGVGDLHNYIVFNKADFYANNDLGYSCETNDSHFADDYHPNTETPAYRSNGVLRTYRAAFACSKEFTNTHCGGTQSGGLAKVVEVINRLNTIYERDL
;
A
#
# COMPACT_ATOMS: atom_id res chain seq x y z
N ASN A 1 -12.39 -17.95 9.69
CA ASN A 1 -13.10 -16.78 10.24
C ASN A 1 -12.20 -15.57 10.05
N PRO A 2 -12.72 -14.43 9.55
CA PRO A 2 -11.94 -13.22 9.46
C PRO A 2 -11.49 -12.74 10.85
N LEU A 3 -10.28 -12.22 10.94
CA LEU A 3 -9.77 -11.60 12.16
C LEU A 3 -10.37 -10.19 12.26
N THR A 4 -11.00 -9.88 13.41
CA THR A 4 -11.46 -8.50 13.66
C THR A 4 -10.39 -7.72 14.40
N VAL A 5 -10.04 -6.55 13.86
CA VAL A 5 -9.11 -5.61 14.50
C VAL A 5 -9.78 -4.24 14.64
N ALA A 6 -9.43 -3.50 15.69
CA ALA A 6 -9.80 -2.11 15.85
C ALA A 6 -8.57 -1.24 15.64
N LEU A 7 -8.66 -0.25 14.76
CA LEU A 7 -7.56 0.63 14.37
C LEU A 7 -7.93 2.09 14.69
N PRO A 8 -6.94 2.88 15.14
CA PRO A 8 -7.13 4.31 15.38
C PRO A 8 -7.29 5.09 14.07
N MET A 9 -8.14 6.10 14.10
CA MET A 9 -8.35 7.05 13.01
C MET A 9 -7.72 8.41 13.34
N PRO A 10 -7.50 9.29 12.34
CA PRO A 10 -6.88 10.60 12.57
C PRO A 10 -7.65 11.51 13.53
N ASP A 11 -8.95 11.32 13.67
CA ASP A 11 -9.83 12.05 14.58
C ASP A 11 -9.81 11.50 16.02
N GLY A 12 -9.01 10.46 16.30
CA GLY A 12 -8.93 9.80 17.60
C GLY A 12 -9.99 8.73 17.83
N SER A 13 -10.90 8.50 16.90
CA SER A 13 -11.86 7.41 16.98
C SER A 13 -11.20 6.05 16.69
N MET A 14 -11.90 4.96 17.04
CA MET A 14 -11.49 3.61 16.70
C MET A 14 -12.49 3.01 15.72
N GLN A 15 -12.01 2.43 14.62
CA GLN A 15 -12.83 1.73 13.64
C GLN A 15 -12.43 0.27 13.54
N ARG A 16 -13.42 -0.60 13.37
CA ARG A 16 -13.22 -2.05 13.28
C ARG A 16 -13.18 -2.51 11.82
N TYR A 17 -12.27 -3.46 11.57
CA TYR A 17 -12.08 -4.08 10.26
C TYR A 17 -12.08 -5.59 10.38
N ALA A 18 -12.72 -6.26 9.43
CA ALA A 18 -12.63 -7.70 9.23
C ALA A 18 -11.50 -8.01 8.26
N LEU A 19 -10.43 -8.66 8.73
CA LEU A 19 -9.23 -8.97 7.97
C LEU A 19 -9.23 -10.41 7.47
N VAL A 20 -8.77 -10.59 6.23
CA VAL A 20 -8.48 -11.89 5.64
C VAL A 20 -7.02 -11.87 5.15
N GLU A 21 -6.27 -12.92 5.44
CA GLU A 21 -4.89 -13.02 4.95
C GLU A 21 -4.89 -13.03 3.42
N SER A 22 -4.08 -12.17 2.83
CA SER A 22 -3.97 -11.97 1.38
C SER A 22 -2.51 -11.83 1.00
N PRO A 23 -1.79 -12.97 0.85
CA PRO A 23 -0.37 -12.96 0.55
C PRO A 23 -0.08 -12.33 -0.82
N VAL A 24 0.90 -11.41 -0.86
CA VAL A 24 1.40 -10.81 -2.11
C VAL A 24 2.60 -11.54 -2.68
N MET A 25 3.25 -12.40 -1.88
CA MET A 25 4.39 -13.21 -2.30
C MET A 25 3.94 -14.54 -2.90
N HIS A 26 4.74 -15.06 -3.84
CA HIS A 26 4.60 -16.46 -4.27
C HIS A 26 4.77 -17.41 -3.06
N PRO A 27 4.02 -18.54 -2.98
CA PRO A 27 4.06 -19.44 -1.84
C PRO A 27 5.45 -19.90 -1.42
N ASP A 28 6.32 -20.24 -2.39
CA ASP A 28 7.69 -20.67 -2.10
C ASP A 28 8.54 -19.56 -1.47
N LEU A 29 8.28 -18.31 -1.87
CA LEU A 29 8.96 -17.16 -1.28
C LEU A 29 8.41 -16.86 0.12
N ALA A 30 7.10 -16.93 0.29
CA ALA A 30 6.44 -16.75 1.58
C ALA A 30 6.89 -17.78 2.61
N ALA A 31 7.13 -19.03 2.18
CA ALA A 31 7.67 -20.09 3.05
C ALA A 31 9.09 -19.80 3.56
N ARG A 32 9.89 -19.06 2.78
CA ARG A 32 11.26 -18.67 3.15
C ARG A 32 11.32 -17.42 4.04
N PHE A 33 10.28 -16.59 3.99
CA PHE A 33 10.21 -15.32 4.73
C PHE A 33 8.84 -15.20 5.42
N PRO A 34 8.52 -16.11 6.35
CA PRO A 34 7.19 -16.22 6.97
C PRO A 34 6.82 -15.04 7.87
N GLU A 35 7.80 -14.22 8.23
CA GLU A 35 7.63 -12.99 9.01
C GLU A 35 6.92 -11.88 8.25
N ASN A 36 6.92 -11.92 6.90
CA ASN A 36 6.25 -10.93 6.09
C ASN A 36 4.80 -11.38 5.83
N LYS A 37 3.86 -10.74 6.49
CA LYS A 37 2.44 -11.06 6.40
C LYS A 37 1.64 -9.88 5.87
N THR A 38 0.65 -10.18 5.03
CA THR A 38 -0.24 -9.18 4.43
C THR A 38 -1.69 -9.62 4.50
N TRP A 39 -2.57 -8.64 4.69
CA TRP A 39 -4.02 -8.84 4.79
C TRP A 39 -4.75 -7.81 3.94
N THR A 40 -5.91 -8.20 3.46
CA THR A 40 -6.96 -7.29 3.00
C THR A 40 -8.04 -7.19 4.06
N GLY A 41 -8.72 -6.06 4.14
CA GLY A 41 -9.74 -5.82 5.16
C GLY A 41 -10.91 -5.02 4.64
N GLN A 42 -12.07 -5.33 5.20
CA GLN A 42 -13.31 -4.59 4.97
C GLN A 42 -13.73 -3.90 6.26
N GLY A 43 -14.10 -2.63 6.18
CA GLY A 43 -14.65 -1.88 7.31
C GLY A 43 -15.94 -2.52 7.83
N ILE A 44 -16.04 -2.65 9.16
CA ILE A 44 -17.25 -3.13 9.85
C ILE A 44 -18.10 -1.93 10.23
N ASP A 45 -17.48 -0.88 10.76
CA ASP A 45 -18.17 0.34 11.19
C ASP A 45 -18.43 1.29 10.00
N ASP A 46 -17.56 1.28 8.99
CA ASP A 46 -17.78 1.91 7.69
C ASP A 46 -17.65 0.87 6.56
N PRO A 47 -18.78 0.35 6.05
CA PRO A 47 -18.76 -0.65 4.98
C PRO A 47 -18.19 -0.15 3.64
N THR A 48 -18.02 1.16 3.46
CA THR A 48 -17.38 1.73 2.26
C THR A 48 -15.86 1.72 2.35
N ALA A 49 -15.31 1.55 3.56
CA ALA A 49 -13.87 1.55 3.79
C ALA A 49 -13.26 0.18 3.48
N THR A 50 -12.25 0.18 2.64
CA THR A 50 -11.38 -0.98 2.37
C THR A 50 -9.98 -0.70 2.86
N MET A 51 -9.25 -1.75 3.21
CA MET A 51 -7.87 -1.60 3.66
C MET A 51 -6.97 -2.74 3.23
N ARG A 52 -5.69 -2.45 3.16
CA ARG A 52 -4.63 -3.45 3.18
C ARG A 52 -3.62 -3.12 4.26
N CYS A 53 -3.18 -4.14 4.97
CA CYS A 53 -2.14 -3.98 5.97
C CYS A 53 -1.08 -5.07 5.85
N SER A 54 0.08 -4.77 6.40
CA SER A 54 1.22 -5.66 6.44
C SER A 54 1.89 -5.62 7.80
N ILE A 55 2.48 -6.74 8.18
CA ILE A 55 3.44 -6.85 9.28
C ILE A 55 4.73 -7.38 8.67
N THR A 56 5.82 -6.65 8.87
CA THR A 56 7.15 -7.01 8.45
C THR A 56 8.14 -6.74 9.58
N GLN A 57 9.43 -6.99 9.36
CA GLN A 57 10.46 -6.59 10.32
C GLN A 57 10.50 -5.07 10.60
N PHE A 58 9.84 -4.26 9.78
CA PHE A 58 9.72 -2.81 9.93
C PHE A 58 8.42 -2.36 10.62
N GLY A 59 7.69 -3.29 11.20
CA GLY A 59 6.46 -3.03 11.94
C GLY A 59 5.18 -3.21 11.15
N PHE A 60 4.09 -2.76 11.75
CA PHE A 60 2.76 -2.75 11.14
C PHE A 60 2.60 -1.54 10.22
N ARG A 61 1.99 -1.75 9.06
CA ARG A 61 1.61 -0.67 8.14
C ARG A 61 0.23 -0.93 7.59
N ALA A 62 -0.57 0.12 7.50
CA ALA A 62 -1.89 0.03 6.88
C ALA A 62 -2.16 1.21 5.95
N MET A 63 -2.94 0.94 4.91
CA MET A 63 -3.56 1.93 4.04
C MET A 63 -5.05 1.64 3.99
N ILE A 64 -5.84 2.63 4.36
CA ILE A 64 -7.30 2.57 4.40
C ILE A 64 -7.83 3.57 3.38
N ILE A 65 -8.78 3.15 2.56
CA ILE A 65 -9.48 4.01 1.59
C ILE A 65 -10.97 3.95 1.90
N GLY A 66 -11.55 5.08 2.18
CA GLY A 66 -12.97 5.22 2.53
C GLY A 66 -13.50 6.62 2.24
N ASN A 67 -14.67 6.93 2.75
CA ASN A 67 -15.32 8.23 2.55
C ASN A 67 -14.52 9.42 3.09
N GLN A 68 -13.66 9.21 4.08
CA GLN A 68 -12.77 10.23 4.63
C GLN A 68 -11.45 10.40 3.83
N GLY A 69 -11.36 9.77 2.67
CA GLY A 69 -10.15 9.76 1.85
C GLY A 69 -9.23 8.60 2.17
N THR A 70 -7.93 8.81 1.97
CA THR A 70 -6.91 7.80 2.24
C THR A 70 -6.22 8.08 3.56
N ILE A 71 -6.23 7.10 4.45
CA ILE A 71 -5.59 7.14 5.78
C ILE A 71 -4.42 6.17 5.78
N TYR A 72 -3.32 6.58 6.37
CA TYR A 72 -2.15 5.76 6.61
C TYR A 72 -1.92 5.53 8.10
N ILE A 73 -1.49 4.31 8.44
CA ILE A 73 -0.94 3.97 9.74
C ILE A 73 0.47 3.44 9.49
N ASP A 74 1.47 4.15 10.01
CA ASP A 74 2.87 3.82 9.80
C ASP A 74 3.65 3.90 11.13
N PRO A 75 4.76 3.16 11.29
CA PRO A 75 5.69 3.39 12.38
C PRO A 75 6.14 4.86 12.43
N TYR A 76 6.23 5.43 13.62
CA TYR A 76 6.61 6.83 13.81
C TYR A 76 8.02 7.15 13.28
N GLY A 77 8.92 6.20 13.37
CA GLY A 77 10.29 6.33 12.87
C GLY A 77 10.88 5.00 12.40
N VAL A 78 12.04 5.08 11.77
CA VAL A 78 12.77 3.89 11.31
C VAL A 78 13.19 3.05 12.53
N GLY A 79 12.73 1.79 12.56
CA GLY A 79 13.03 0.85 13.66
C GLY A 79 12.14 1.02 14.90
N ASP A 80 11.21 1.95 14.93
CA ASP A 80 10.23 2.07 16.01
C ASP A 80 9.07 1.10 15.77
N LEU A 81 9.01 0.05 16.57
CA LEU A 81 7.96 -0.97 16.51
C LEU A 81 6.84 -0.75 17.54
N HIS A 82 6.93 0.30 18.34
CA HIS A 82 6.01 0.55 19.47
C HIS A 82 5.12 1.77 19.26
N ASN A 83 5.62 2.78 18.56
CA ASN A 83 4.90 4.02 18.31
C ASN A 83 4.50 4.12 16.84
N TYR A 84 3.26 4.51 16.60
CA TYR A 84 2.68 4.62 15.28
C TYR A 84 2.07 5.99 15.08
N ILE A 85 2.14 6.48 13.85
CA ILE A 85 1.46 7.68 13.42
C ILE A 85 0.27 7.29 12.55
N VAL A 86 -0.85 7.98 12.77
CA VAL A 86 -2.07 7.86 11.96
C VAL A 86 -2.35 9.21 11.34
N PHE A 87 -2.46 9.25 10.03
CA PHE A 87 -2.63 10.52 9.33
C PHE A 87 -3.45 10.36 8.04
N ASN A 88 -4.12 11.45 7.66
CA ASN A 88 -4.80 11.53 6.38
C ASN A 88 -3.78 11.93 5.29
N LYS A 89 -3.84 11.27 4.14
CA LYS A 89 -2.99 11.57 2.99
C LYS A 89 -3.08 13.03 2.57
N ALA A 90 -4.28 13.61 2.56
CA ALA A 90 -4.49 15.00 2.17
C ALA A 90 -3.76 15.98 3.10
N ASP A 91 -3.83 15.75 4.41
CA ASP A 91 -3.16 16.61 5.40
C ASP A 91 -1.64 16.51 5.31
N PHE A 92 -1.13 15.32 5.01
CA PHE A 92 0.31 15.13 4.81
C PHE A 92 0.83 15.95 3.63
N TYR A 93 0.15 15.90 2.47
CA TYR A 93 0.56 16.67 1.30
C TYR A 93 0.33 18.18 1.45
N ALA A 94 -0.72 18.61 2.16
CA ALA A 94 -0.99 20.03 2.42
C ALA A 94 0.09 20.68 3.31
N ASN A 95 0.70 19.89 4.21
CA ASN A 95 1.66 20.41 5.20
C ASN A 95 3.13 20.12 4.85
N ASN A 96 3.38 19.32 3.81
CA ASN A 96 4.74 18.95 3.39
C ASN A 96 4.92 19.27 1.91
N ASP A 97 5.69 20.31 1.63
CA ASP A 97 6.26 20.50 0.30
C ASP A 97 7.36 19.44 0.12
N LEU A 98 7.04 18.37 -0.59
CA LEU A 98 7.98 17.27 -0.80
C LEU A 98 9.12 17.65 -1.75
N GLY A 99 9.08 18.87 -2.34
CA GLY A 99 10.11 19.35 -3.26
C GLY A 99 10.33 18.45 -4.48
N TYR A 100 9.44 17.46 -4.69
CA TYR A 100 9.55 16.53 -5.81
C TYR A 100 8.69 17.02 -6.96
N SER A 101 9.33 17.36 -8.05
CA SER A 101 8.68 17.51 -9.34
C SER A 101 9.10 16.36 -10.26
N CYS A 102 8.16 15.82 -11.02
CA CYS A 102 8.50 14.87 -12.07
C CYS A 102 9.27 15.60 -13.16
N GLU A 103 10.55 15.29 -13.32
CA GLU A 103 11.40 15.87 -14.36
C GLU A 103 11.20 15.17 -15.73
N THR A 104 10.27 14.24 -15.83
CA THR A 104 9.94 13.58 -17.09
C THR A 104 9.37 14.62 -18.06
N ASN A 105 10.08 14.87 -19.14
CA ASN A 105 9.60 15.73 -20.20
C ASN A 105 8.83 14.91 -21.22
N ASP A 106 7.52 15.03 -21.22
CA ASP A 106 6.63 14.30 -22.12
C ASP A 106 6.58 14.90 -23.53
N SER A 107 7.39 15.93 -23.82
CA SER A 107 7.39 16.60 -25.13
C SER A 107 7.66 15.67 -26.32
N HIS A 108 8.35 14.53 -26.06
CA HIS A 108 8.59 13.51 -27.09
C HIS A 108 7.43 12.54 -27.30
N PHE A 109 6.46 12.51 -26.37
CA PHE A 109 5.28 11.63 -26.45
C PHE A 109 4.01 12.39 -26.86
N ALA A 110 4.08 13.73 -26.92
CA ALA A 110 2.92 14.55 -27.24
C ALA A 110 2.38 14.34 -28.67
N ASP A 111 3.25 13.95 -29.60
CA ASP A 111 2.87 13.74 -30.99
C ASP A 111 2.20 12.38 -31.24
N ASP A 112 2.41 11.39 -30.36
CA ASP A 112 1.82 10.05 -30.47
C ASP A 112 0.64 9.82 -29.51
N TYR A 113 0.43 10.72 -28.53
CA TYR A 113 -0.66 10.60 -27.60
C TYR A 113 -1.92 11.25 -28.18
N HIS A 114 -2.72 10.46 -28.89
CA HIS A 114 -4.11 10.80 -29.16
C HIS A 114 -4.93 10.43 -27.93
N PRO A 115 -5.41 11.41 -27.12
CA PRO A 115 -6.34 11.09 -26.06
C PRO A 115 -7.55 10.41 -26.72
N ASN A 116 -7.73 9.14 -26.38
CA ASN A 116 -8.93 8.45 -26.79
C ASN A 116 -10.10 9.20 -26.15
N THR A 117 -10.82 10.02 -26.93
CA THR A 117 -11.96 10.82 -26.47
C THR A 117 -13.17 9.96 -26.13
N GLU A 118 -13.10 8.68 -26.44
CA GLU A 118 -14.03 7.71 -25.89
C GLU A 118 -13.66 7.52 -24.42
N THR A 119 -14.50 7.99 -23.51
CA THR A 119 -14.46 7.59 -22.11
C THR A 119 -14.31 6.06 -22.11
N PRO A 120 -13.18 5.52 -21.62
CA PRO A 120 -13.04 4.08 -21.52
C PRO A 120 -14.22 3.62 -20.67
N ALA A 121 -15.15 2.90 -21.26
CA ALA A 121 -16.12 2.17 -20.51
C ALA A 121 -15.28 1.20 -19.66
N TYR A 122 -15.04 1.54 -18.39
CA TYR A 122 -14.46 0.64 -17.40
C TYR A 122 -15.37 -0.57 -17.32
N ARG A 123 -15.15 -1.50 -18.21
CA ARG A 123 -15.78 -2.80 -18.18
C ARG A 123 -14.85 -3.72 -17.43
N SER A 124 -14.93 -3.69 -16.11
CA SER A 124 -14.56 -4.87 -15.37
C SER A 124 -15.43 -6.01 -15.92
N ASN A 125 -14.82 -6.95 -16.59
CA ASN A 125 -15.54 -8.15 -17.06
C ASN A 125 -15.74 -9.17 -15.91
N GLY A 126 -15.51 -8.75 -14.65
CA GLY A 126 -15.62 -9.60 -13.46
C GLY A 126 -14.53 -10.67 -13.36
N VAL A 127 -13.50 -10.61 -14.19
CA VAL A 127 -12.39 -11.58 -14.13
C VAL A 127 -11.23 -10.98 -13.34
N LEU A 128 -10.93 -11.61 -12.20
CA LEU A 128 -9.72 -11.30 -11.44
C LEU A 128 -8.47 -11.64 -12.29
N ARG A 129 -7.63 -10.63 -12.52
CA ARG A 129 -6.38 -10.79 -13.24
C ARG A 129 -5.22 -10.76 -12.26
N THR A 130 -4.49 -11.86 -12.16
CA THR A 130 -3.29 -11.94 -11.34
C THR A 130 -2.06 -11.76 -12.21
N TYR A 131 -1.25 -10.75 -11.91
CA TYR A 131 0.01 -10.50 -12.60
C TYR A 131 1.18 -11.03 -11.76
N ARG A 132 2.14 -11.65 -12.44
CA ARG A 132 3.43 -11.99 -11.84
C ARG A 132 4.38 -10.83 -12.09
N ALA A 133 4.98 -10.30 -11.03
CA ALA A 133 5.93 -9.21 -11.11
C ALA A 133 7.27 -9.64 -10.51
N ALA A 134 8.36 -9.17 -11.10
CA ALA A 134 9.70 -9.27 -10.57
C ALA A 134 10.18 -7.88 -10.16
N PHE A 135 10.76 -7.78 -8.96
CA PHE A 135 11.26 -6.53 -8.41
C PHE A 135 12.74 -6.64 -8.10
N ALA A 136 13.46 -5.58 -8.40
CA ALA A 136 14.86 -5.44 -8.02
C ALA A 136 15.04 -4.17 -7.18
N CYS A 137 15.78 -4.27 -6.09
CA CYS A 137 16.18 -3.13 -5.29
C CYS A 137 17.62 -2.74 -5.61
N SER A 138 17.91 -1.45 -5.76
CA SER A 138 19.29 -0.99 -5.87
C SER A 138 20.03 -1.17 -4.54
N LYS A 139 21.37 -1.21 -4.61
CA LYS A 139 22.21 -1.30 -3.42
C LYS A 139 22.00 -0.11 -2.49
N GLU A 140 21.86 1.07 -3.04
CA GLU A 140 21.68 2.33 -2.31
C GLU A 140 20.34 2.29 -1.55
N PHE A 141 19.25 1.91 -2.22
CA PHE A 141 17.96 1.75 -1.59
C PHE A 141 17.99 0.71 -0.47
N THR A 142 18.63 -0.44 -0.72
CA THR A 142 18.75 -1.52 0.25
C THR A 142 19.53 -1.09 1.49
N ASN A 143 20.64 -0.38 1.31
CA ASN A 143 21.46 0.12 2.41
C ASN A 143 20.75 1.21 3.23
N THR A 144 20.07 2.13 2.56
CA THR A 144 19.48 3.31 3.22
C THR A 144 18.14 2.99 3.90
N HIS A 145 17.32 2.16 3.24
CA HIS A 145 15.92 1.98 3.66
C HIS A 145 15.56 0.57 4.14
N CYS A 146 16.46 -0.40 3.93
CA CYS A 146 16.16 -1.81 4.16
C CYS A 146 17.13 -2.48 5.15
N GLY A 147 17.94 -1.70 5.87
CA GLY A 147 18.93 -2.22 6.82
C GLY A 147 20.07 -3.01 6.18
N GLY A 148 20.35 -2.79 4.88
CA GLY A 148 21.44 -3.42 4.14
C GLY A 148 21.28 -4.90 3.85
N THR A 149 20.09 -5.47 4.02
CA THR A 149 19.84 -6.92 3.92
C THR A 149 18.86 -7.28 2.80
N GLN A 150 18.99 -8.49 2.26
CA GLN A 150 18.05 -9.02 1.28
C GLN A 150 16.63 -9.16 1.87
N SER A 151 16.51 -9.64 3.11
CA SER A 151 15.21 -9.75 3.79
C SER A 151 14.55 -8.40 3.98
N GLY A 152 15.33 -7.36 4.32
CA GLY A 152 14.84 -6.00 4.42
C GLY A 152 14.35 -5.44 3.08
N GLY A 153 15.11 -5.68 2.00
CA GLY A 153 14.68 -5.31 0.65
C GLY A 153 13.35 -5.97 0.27
N LEU A 154 13.22 -7.27 0.53
CA LEU A 154 11.98 -8.01 0.28
C LEU A 154 10.82 -7.46 1.13
N ALA A 155 11.03 -7.21 2.42
CA ALA A 155 10.01 -6.66 3.30
C ALA A 155 9.46 -5.31 2.77
N LYS A 156 10.34 -4.43 2.29
CA LYS A 156 9.94 -3.15 1.67
C LYS A 156 9.16 -3.34 0.37
N VAL A 157 9.56 -4.26 -0.48
CA VAL A 157 8.80 -4.61 -1.69
C VAL A 157 7.41 -5.12 -1.32
N VAL A 158 7.30 -6.01 -0.33
CA VAL A 158 6.01 -6.54 0.15
C VAL A 158 5.11 -5.41 0.65
N GLU A 159 5.63 -4.46 1.45
CA GLU A 159 4.88 -3.29 1.93
C GLU A 159 4.35 -2.44 0.77
N VAL A 160 5.19 -2.13 -0.21
CA VAL A 160 4.82 -1.30 -1.37
C VAL A 160 3.77 -1.99 -2.23
N ILE A 161 3.99 -3.26 -2.59
CA ILE A 161 3.05 -4.01 -3.44
C ILE A 161 1.70 -4.20 -2.75
N ASN A 162 1.71 -4.47 -1.45
CA ASN A 162 0.46 -4.58 -0.70
C ASN A 162 -0.35 -3.27 -0.73
N ARG A 163 0.31 -2.11 -0.64
CA ARG A 163 -0.34 -0.79 -0.79
C ARG A 163 -0.82 -0.53 -2.21
N LEU A 164 -0.03 -0.88 -3.22
CA LEU A 164 -0.44 -0.73 -4.63
C LEU A 164 -1.71 -1.55 -4.93
N ASN A 165 -1.81 -2.76 -4.40
CA ASN A 165 -2.99 -3.59 -4.58
C ASN A 165 -4.27 -2.92 -4.03
N THR A 166 -4.18 -2.09 -2.97
CA THR A 166 -5.35 -1.33 -2.48
C THR A 166 -5.92 -0.42 -3.56
N ILE A 167 -5.04 0.19 -4.35
CA ILE A 167 -5.43 1.12 -5.42
C ILE A 167 -5.97 0.34 -6.61
N TYR A 168 -5.24 -0.66 -7.07
CA TYR A 168 -5.65 -1.45 -8.24
C TYR A 168 -6.96 -2.22 -8.04
N GLU A 169 -7.18 -2.76 -6.84
CA GLU A 169 -8.42 -3.48 -6.53
C GLU A 169 -9.64 -2.56 -6.44
N ARG A 170 -9.41 -1.26 -6.13
CA ARG A 170 -10.47 -0.26 -6.15
C ARG A 170 -10.77 0.24 -7.56
N ASP A 171 -9.74 0.46 -8.38
CA ASP A 171 -9.83 1.23 -9.63
C ASP A 171 -10.02 0.33 -10.87
N LEU A 172 -9.82 -0.98 -10.74
CA LEU A 172 -9.95 -1.98 -11.82
C LEU A 172 -11.08 -2.98 -11.55
#